data_94fcd7867c77b7f295a1caf389e9f397
#
_entry.id   94fcd7867c77b7f295a1caf389e9f397
#
_cell.length_a   1.000
_cell.length_b   1.000
_cell.length_c   1.000
_cell.angle_alpha   90.00
_cell.angle_beta   90.00
_cell.angle_gamma   90.00
#
_symmetry.space_group_name_H-M   'P 1'
#
loop_
_entity.id
_entity.type
_entity.pdbx_description
1 polymer ?
#
loop_
_entity_poly.entity_id
_entity_poly.type
_entity_poly.pdbx_seq_one_letter_code
_entity_poly.pdbx_strand_id
1 'polypeptide(L)'
;MLLIGRDLMEGNPALAELGFVEEAEGHDAIAAGFQGQRQWTDYKPNGDILETFLNTTFDWNGKRPEKVFATEGDAGNAVAMLFNSVLTHRPQLFSDVRTYWSPEAVERVTGYKLEGRAENGFIDLRNSGATTLNATGEEKDAEGNLSLIHI
;
A
#
# COMPACT_ATOMS: atom_id res chain seq x y z
N MET A 1 10.20 -12.12 -3.33
CA MET A 1 8.82 -11.80 -2.92
C MET A 1 8.13 -10.88 -3.92
N LEU A 2 8.62 -9.66 -4.20
CA LEU A 2 7.98 -8.69 -5.10
C LEU A 2 7.73 -9.26 -6.50
N LEU A 3 8.72 -9.87 -7.12
CA LEU A 3 8.57 -10.50 -8.43
C LEU A 3 7.52 -11.62 -8.41
N ILE A 4 7.55 -12.46 -7.37
CA ILE A 4 6.56 -13.53 -7.21
C ILE A 4 5.15 -12.96 -7.10
N GLY A 5 4.94 -11.92 -6.29
CA GLY A 5 3.63 -11.29 -6.14
C GLY A 5 3.13 -10.69 -7.45
N ARG A 6 4.01 -10.04 -8.21
CA ARG A 6 3.68 -9.50 -9.52
C ARG A 6 3.35 -10.62 -10.51
N ASP A 7 4.18 -11.67 -10.56
CA ASP A 7 3.97 -12.79 -11.49
C ASP A 7 2.67 -13.54 -11.17
N LEU A 8 2.31 -13.67 -9.89
CA LEU A 8 1.00 -14.20 -9.48
C LEU A 8 -0.17 -13.34 -9.95
N MET A 9 -0.02 -12.02 -9.94
CA MET A 9 -1.08 -11.10 -10.40
C MET A 9 -1.21 -11.06 -11.91
N GLU A 10 -0.08 -10.90 -12.62
CA GLU A 10 -0.05 -10.59 -14.06
C GLU A 10 0.32 -11.78 -14.95
N GLY A 11 0.92 -12.81 -14.37
CA GLY A 11 1.57 -13.87 -15.11
C GLY A 11 3.00 -13.53 -15.51
N ASN A 12 3.73 -14.56 -15.95
CA ASN A 12 5.08 -14.44 -16.46
C ASN A 12 5.37 -15.56 -17.50
N PRO A 13 5.34 -15.25 -18.80
CA PRO A 13 5.55 -16.26 -19.84
C PRO A 13 6.85 -17.05 -19.73
N ALA A 14 7.91 -16.46 -19.12
CA ALA A 14 9.17 -17.16 -18.92
C ALA A 14 9.05 -18.39 -17.99
N LEU A 15 8.02 -18.44 -17.15
CA LEU A 15 7.76 -19.60 -16.29
C LEU A 15 7.32 -20.82 -17.12
N ALA A 16 6.58 -20.61 -18.21
CA ALA A 16 6.17 -21.70 -19.09
C ALA A 16 7.39 -22.39 -19.76
N GLU A 17 8.42 -21.62 -20.11
CA GLU A 17 9.67 -22.16 -20.66
C GLU A 17 10.43 -23.06 -19.66
N LEU A 18 10.20 -22.82 -18.36
CA LEU A 18 10.75 -23.60 -17.25
C LEU A 18 9.85 -24.79 -16.83
N GLY A 19 8.73 -24.99 -17.53
CA GLY A 19 7.77 -26.08 -17.25
C GLY A 19 6.64 -25.73 -16.27
N PHE A 20 6.54 -24.48 -15.84
CA PHE A 20 5.49 -23.97 -14.94
C PHE A 20 4.40 -23.27 -15.75
N VAL A 21 3.63 -24.03 -16.51
CA VAL A 21 2.67 -23.48 -17.48
C VAL A 21 1.48 -22.81 -16.80
N GLU A 22 0.95 -23.38 -15.73
CA GLU A 22 -0.18 -22.81 -15.00
C GLU A 22 0.22 -21.52 -14.28
N GLU A 23 1.39 -21.52 -13.64
CA GLU A 23 1.90 -20.33 -12.94
C GLU A 23 2.25 -19.20 -13.90
N ALA A 24 2.56 -19.53 -15.16
CA ALA A 24 2.89 -18.53 -16.19
C ALA A 24 1.69 -17.66 -16.58
N GLU A 25 0.46 -18.17 -16.47
CA GLU A 25 -0.76 -17.43 -16.78
C GLU A 25 -1.07 -16.36 -15.72
N GLY A 26 -0.69 -16.60 -14.46
CA GLY A 26 -1.08 -15.75 -13.34
C GLY A 26 -2.59 -15.75 -13.09
N HIS A 27 -3.08 -14.72 -12.41
CA HIS A 27 -4.51 -14.61 -12.06
C HIS A 27 -5.23 -13.45 -12.74
N ASP A 28 -4.55 -12.68 -13.60
CA ASP A 28 -5.09 -11.43 -14.19
C ASP A 28 -5.73 -10.53 -13.12
N ALA A 29 -5.03 -10.41 -11.99
CA ALA A 29 -5.58 -9.79 -10.79
C ALA A 29 -5.33 -8.28 -10.79
N ILE A 30 -6.40 -7.49 -10.65
CA ILE A 30 -6.35 -6.02 -10.51
C ILE A 30 -6.09 -5.57 -9.08
N ALA A 31 -6.32 -6.44 -8.10
CA ALA A 31 -6.00 -6.23 -6.71
C ALA A 31 -5.66 -7.58 -6.05
N ALA A 32 -4.82 -7.56 -5.05
CA ALA A 32 -4.44 -8.76 -4.29
C ALA A 32 -4.16 -8.42 -2.82
N GLY A 33 -3.86 -9.44 -2.03
CA GLY A 33 -3.45 -9.30 -0.63
C GLY A 33 -3.06 -10.65 -0.06
N PHE A 34 -2.17 -10.65 0.94
CA PHE A 34 -1.85 -11.87 1.67
C PHE A 34 -2.80 -12.05 2.85
N GLN A 35 -3.31 -13.24 3.00
CA GLN A 35 -4.11 -13.59 4.17
C GLN A 35 -3.20 -13.75 5.40
N GLY A 36 -3.36 -12.85 6.36
CA GLY A 36 -2.69 -12.90 7.67
C GLY A 36 -1.28 -12.30 7.68
N GLN A 37 -1.03 -11.44 8.64
CA GLN A 37 0.25 -10.76 8.85
C GLN A 37 1.39 -11.68 9.25
N ARG A 38 1.11 -12.71 10.06
CA ARG A 38 2.12 -13.42 10.83
C ARG A 38 2.63 -14.72 10.24
N GLN A 39 2.02 -15.24 9.19
CA GLN A 39 2.46 -16.51 8.61
C GLN A 39 3.90 -16.48 8.04
N TRP A 40 4.42 -15.28 7.78
CA TRP A 40 5.71 -15.07 7.15
C TRP A 40 6.77 -14.45 8.08
N THR A 41 6.35 -13.94 9.26
CA THR A 41 7.22 -13.15 10.13
C THR A 41 8.23 -13.95 10.91
N ASP A 42 7.98 -15.23 11.19
CA ASP A 42 8.87 -16.02 12.03
C ASP A 42 10.10 -16.53 11.28
N TYR A 43 10.01 -16.72 9.97
CA TYR A 43 11.06 -17.32 9.16
C TYR A 43 11.39 -16.60 7.86
N LYS A 44 10.55 -15.67 7.41
CA LYS A 44 10.71 -14.94 6.15
C LYS A 44 10.23 -13.51 6.28
N PRO A 45 10.66 -12.59 5.39
CA PRO A 45 10.09 -11.25 5.33
C PRO A 45 8.58 -11.33 5.23
N ASN A 46 7.86 -10.51 6.00
CA ASN A 46 6.42 -10.43 5.91
C ASN A 46 5.96 -9.86 4.56
N GLY A 47 4.68 -9.98 4.26
CA GLY A 47 4.10 -9.49 3.02
C GLY A 47 4.06 -7.96 2.88
N ASP A 48 4.28 -7.23 3.97
CA ASP A 48 4.14 -5.77 4.03
C ASP A 48 5.10 -5.05 3.09
N ILE A 49 6.34 -5.55 2.96
CA ILE A 49 7.28 -4.96 2.01
C ILE A 49 6.80 -5.10 0.56
N LEU A 50 6.12 -6.20 0.26
CA LEU A 50 5.50 -6.42 -1.05
C LEU A 50 4.40 -5.40 -1.33
N GLU A 51 3.55 -5.17 -0.34
CA GLU A 51 2.49 -4.19 -0.35
C GLU A 51 3.02 -2.78 -0.63
N THR A 52 4.08 -2.37 0.09
CA THR A 52 4.74 -1.08 -0.12
C THR A 52 5.16 -0.90 -1.57
N PHE A 53 5.83 -1.88 -2.15
CA PHE A 53 6.35 -1.77 -3.50
C PHE A 53 5.27 -1.92 -4.57
N LEU A 54 4.29 -2.82 -4.40
CA LEU A 54 3.24 -2.99 -5.40
C LEU A 54 2.30 -1.78 -5.48
N ASN A 55 1.93 -1.19 -4.36
CA ASN A 55 1.11 0.02 -4.32
C ASN A 55 1.86 1.28 -4.81
N THR A 56 3.16 1.22 -5.03
CA THR A 56 3.98 2.35 -5.48
C THR A 56 3.98 2.43 -7.01
N THR A 57 4.06 3.65 -7.58
CA THR A 57 4.00 3.90 -9.03
C THR A 57 5.35 3.88 -9.73
N PHE A 58 6.37 3.35 -9.11
CA PHE A 58 7.69 3.18 -9.71
C PHE A 58 8.38 1.92 -9.19
N ASP A 59 9.34 1.44 -9.93
CA ASP A 59 10.29 0.39 -9.55
C ASP A 59 11.64 0.66 -10.19
N TRP A 60 12.54 -0.33 -10.20
CA TRP A 60 13.87 -0.22 -10.81
C TRP A 60 13.87 0.02 -12.32
N ASN A 61 12.74 -0.16 -13.00
CA ASN A 61 12.57 0.14 -14.44
C ASN A 61 11.97 1.54 -14.66
N GLY A 62 11.68 2.28 -13.59
CA GLY A 62 11.09 3.61 -13.66
C GLY A 62 9.60 3.62 -13.30
N LYS A 63 8.84 4.53 -13.91
CA LYS A 63 7.42 4.70 -13.63
C LYS A 63 6.59 3.54 -14.17
N ARG A 64 5.61 3.12 -13.40
CA ARG A 64 4.58 2.13 -13.77
C ARG A 64 3.26 2.43 -13.06
N PRO A 65 2.14 1.88 -13.52
CA PRO A 65 0.91 1.88 -12.73
C PRO A 65 1.12 1.14 -11.40
N GLU A 66 0.45 1.61 -10.37
CA GLU A 66 0.36 0.91 -9.10
C GLU A 66 -0.40 -0.41 -9.25
N LYS A 67 -0.10 -1.35 -8.38
CA LYS A 67 -0.85 -2.58 -8.20
C LYS A 67 -1.47 -2.55 -6.82
N VAL A 68 -2.80 -2.52 -6.75
CA VAL A 68 -3.49 -2.51 -5.47
C VAL A 68 -3.20 -3.79 -4.71
N PHE A 69 -2.58 -3.64 -3.55
CA PHE A 69 -2.24 -4.75 -2.68
C PHE A 69 -2.61 -4.41 -1.23
N ALA A 70 -3.55 -5.16 -0.66
CA ALA A 70 -4.11 -4.87 0.65
C ALA A 70 -3.45 -5.70 1.75
N THR A 71 -3.20 -5.07 2.88
CA THR A 71 -2.68 -5.72 4.08
C THR A 71 -3.66 -6.79 4.58
N GLU A 72 -3.13 -7.89 5.07
CA GLU A 72 -3.88 -8.97 5.73
C GLU A 72 -4.98 -9.63 4.85
N GLY A 73 -4.99 -9.37 3.56
CA GLY A 73 -6.05 -9.86 2.66
C GLY A 73 -7.41 -9.20 2.91
N ASP A 74 -7.43 -7.98 3.43
CA ASP A 74 -8.65 -7.20 3.61
C ASP A 74 -9.26 -6.81 2.26
N ALA A 75 -10.15 -7.67 1.77
CA ALA A 75 -10.80 -7.48 0.48
C ALA A 75 -11.67 -6.22 0.43
N GLY A 76 -12.27 -5.82 1.54
CA GLY A 76 -13.08 -4.59 1.60
C GLY A 76 -12.23 -3.36 1.36
N ASN A 77 -11.08 -3.29 2.02
CA ASN A 77 -10.13 -2.19 1.85
C ASN A 77 -9.47 -2.23 0.47
N ALA A 78 -9.14 -3.42 -0.05
CA ALA A 78 -8.63 -3.58 -1.42
C ALA A 78 -9.58 -3.00 -2.47
N VAL A 79 -10.88 -3.27 -2.34
CA VAL A 79 -11.91 -2.71 -3.23
C VAL A 79 -11.97 -1.18 -3.11
N ALA A 80 -11.94 -0.64 -1.89
CA ALA A 80 -11.92 0.81 -1.68
C ALA A 80 -10.67 1.46 -2.29
N MET A 81 -9.50 0.86 -2.10
CA MET A 81 -8.25 1.31 -2.72
C MET A 81 -8.33 1.29 -4.25
N LEU A 82 -8.88 0.22 -4.82
CA LEU A 82 -9.06 0.09 -6.27
C LEU A 82 -9.95 1.20 -6.83
N PHE A 83 -11.12 1.44 -6.24
CA PHE A 83 -12.00 2.52 -6.67
C PHE A 83 -11.32 3.90 -6.56
N ASN A 84 -10.65 4.15 -5.45
CA ASN A 84 -9.94 5.41 -5.26
C ASN A 84 -8.78 5.57 -6.26
N SER A 85 -8.04 4.51 -6.56
CA SER A 85 -6.99 4.52 -7.58
C SER A 85 -7.55 4.89 -8.95
N VAL A 86 -8.64 4.25 -9.38
CA VAL A 86 -9.30 4.55 -10.65
C VAL A 86 -9.82 5.99 -10.72
N LEU A 87 -10.37 6.50 -9.62
CA LEU A 87 -10.91 7.87 -9.57
C LEU A 87 -9.84 8.95 -9.54
N THR A 88 -8.74 8.70 -8.86
CA THR A 88 -7.70 9.71 -8.60
C THR A 88 -6.49 9.58 -9.52
N HIS A 89 -6.32 8.41 -10.15
CA HIS A 89 -5.10 8.02 -10.87
C HIS A 89 -3.83 8.15 -10.02
N ARG A 90 -3.94 7.83 -8.73
CA ARG A 90 -2.87 7.92 -7.74
C ARG A 90 -2.75 6.64 -6.93
N PRO A 91 -1.54 6.31 -6.47
CA PRO A 91 -1.35 5.21 -5.54
C PRO A 91 -2.14 5.44 -4.26
N GLN A 92 -2.64 4.36 -3.71
CA GLN A 92 -3.48 4.39 -2.52
C GLN A 92 -2.71 3.86 -1.30
N LEU A 93 -3.02 4.42 -0.15
CA LEU A 93 -2.54 3.95 1.13
C LEU A 93 -3.61 3.06 1.78
N PHE A 94 -3.24 1.83 2.09
CA PHE A 94 -4.06 0.98 2.95
C PHE A 94 -4.12 1.59 4.35
N SER A 95 -5.31 1.78 4.90
CA SER A 95 -5.47 2.34 6.24
C SER A 95 -6.73 1.84 6.92
N ASP A 96 -6.58 1.47 8.19
CA ASP A 96 -7.69 1.17 9.08
C ASP A 96 -8.12 2.43 9.83
N VAL A 97 -9.42 2.61 10.01
CA VAL A 97 -9.95 3.59 10.95
C VAL A 97 -9.74 3.04 12.36
N ARG A 98 -8.81 3.62 13.12
CA ARG A 98 -8.50 3.17 14.49
C ARG A 98 -9.38 3.83 15.51
N THR A 99 -9.52 5.16 15.46
CA THR A 99 -10.34 5.90 16.40
C THR A 99 -10.60 7.33 15.92
N TYR A 100 -11.53 7.98 16.59
CA TYR A 100 -11.68 9.42 16.55
C TYR A 100 -11.07 10.03 17.84
N TRP A 101 -10.18 10.96 17.67
CA TRP A 101 -9.60 11.73 18.77
C TRP A 101 -10.36 13.04 18.94
N SER A 102 -11.15 13.16 20.03
CA SER A 102 -11.78 14.43 20.35
C SER A 102 -10.77 15.44 20.92
N PRO A 103 -11.04 16.74 20.81
CA PRO A 103 -10.16 17.77 21.38
C PRO A 103 -9.91 17.56 22.88
N GLU A 104 -10.95 17.20 23.63
CA GLU A 104 -10.86 16.97 25.07
C GLU A 104 -10.01 15.74 25.40
N ALA A 105 -10.09 14.69 24.57
CA ALA A 105 -9.28 13.49 24.77
C ALA A 105 -7.79 13.78 24.53
N VAL A 106 -7.47 14.55 23.48
CA VAL A 106 -6.10 14.95 23.19
C VAL A 106 -5.54 15.84 24.28
N GLU A 107 -6.28 16.88 24.70
CA GLU A 107 -5.85 17.79 25.75
C GLU A 107 -5.62 17.06 27.08
N ARG A 108 -6.52 16.16 27.46
CA ARG A 108 -6.40 15.35 28.68
C ARG A 108 -5.13 14.48 28.70
N VAL A 109 -4.75 13.90 27.55
CA VAL A 109 -3.64 12.93 27.48
C VAL A 109 -2.30 13.64 27.26
N THR A 110 -2.28 14.68 26.43
CA THR A 110 -1.04 15.33 25.99
C THR A 110 -0.79 16.70 26.61
N GLY A 111 -1.82 17.32 27.19
CA GLY A 111 -1.80 18.73 27.60
C GLY A 111 -1.85 19.72 26.45
N TYR A 112 -1.95 19.24 25.19
CA TYR A 112 -1.99 20.06 23.98
C TYR A 112 -3.43 20.33 23.55
N LYS A 113 -3.76 21.59 23.33
CA LYS A 113 -5.05 22.00 22.77
C LYS A 113 -4.98 22.00 21.24
N LEU A 114 -5.91 21.27 20.62
CA LEU A 114 -5.99 21.20 19.16
C LEU A 114 -6.41 22.56 18.56
N GLU A 115 -5.79 22.92 17.45
CA GLU A 115 -6.01 24.18 16.74
C GLU A 115 -6.12 23.97 15.22
N GLY A 116 -6.60 24.97 14.53
CA GLY A 116 -6.70 25.01 13.06
C GLY A 116 -7.59 23.89 12.52
N ARG A 117 -7.08 23.13 11.55
CA ARG A 117 -7.87 22.06 10.91
C ARG A 117 -8.27 20.93 11.87
N ALA A 118 -7.56 20.75 12.95
CA ALA A 118 -7.82 19.70 13.93
C ALA A 118 -8.65 20.18 15.13
N GLU A 119 -9.11 21.45 15.16
CA GLU A 119 -9.81 22.04 16.30
C GLU A 119 -11.04 21.26 16.78
N ASN A 120 -11.69 20.56 15.85
CA ASN A 120 -12.85 19.70 16.12
C ASN A 120 -12.50 18.21 16.26
N GLY A 121 -11.21 17.89 16.43
CA GLY A 121 -10.72 16.51 16.50
C GLY A 121 -10.31 15.96 15.13
N PHE A 122 -9.89 14.70 15.11
CA PHE A 122 -9.47 14.03 13.89
C PHE A 122 -9.68 12.53 13.94
N ILE A 123 -9.78 11.92 12.75
CA ILE A 123 -9.81 10.47 12.61
C ILE A 123 -8.38 9.96 12.49
N ASP A 124 -8.04 8.99 13.32
CA ASP A 124 -6.76 8.29 13.29
C ASP A 124 -6.83 7.15 12.28
N LEU A 125 -6.09 7.28 11.19
CA LEU A 125 -5.94 6.26 10.16
C LEU A 125 -4.54 5.66 10.25
N ARG A 126 -4.46 4.35 10.35
CA ARG A 126 -3.17 3.64 10.43
C ARG A 126 -3.14 2.41 9.56
N ASN A 127 -2.03 2.23 8.87
CA ASN A 127 -1.67 0.93 8.34
C ASN A 127 -0.96 0.13 9.44
N SER A 128 -1.32 -1.13 9.58
CA SER A 128 -0.65 -2.07 10.49
C SER A 128 0.61 -2.69 9.86
N GLY A 129 0.80 -2.53 8.57
CA GLY A 129 1.93 -3.01 7.78
C GLY A 129 2.80 -1.89 7.22
N ALA A 130 3.35 -2.11 6.04
CA ALA A 130 4.19 -1.14 5.36
C ALA A 130 3.38 -0.10 4.59
N THR A 131 3.92 1.09 4.51
CA THR A 131 3.28 2.24 3.84
C THR A 131 3.70 2.31 2.37
N THR A 132 2.79 2.71 1.48
CA THR A 132 3.10 3.09 0.10
C THR A 132 4.13 4.21 0.07
N LEU A 133 5.20 4.04 -0.73
CA LEU A 133 6.33 4.98 -0.72
C LEU A 133 5.99 6.34 -1.31
N ASN A 134 5.04 6.42 -2.25
CA ASN A 134 4.65 7.66 -2.91
C ASN A 134 3.13 7.78 -3.03
N ALA A 135 2.43 7.72 -1.91
CA ALA A 135 0.97 7.77 -1.86
C ALA A 135 0.36 8.98 -2.58
N THR A 136 1.04 10.11 -2.66
CA THR A 136 0.60 11.28 -3.42
C THR A 136 0.94 11.16 -4.91
N GLY A 137 1.99 10.42 -5.28
CA GLY A 137 2.55 10.37 -6.62
C GLY A 137 3.12 11.70 -7.11
N GLU A 138 3.29 12.66 -6.21
CA GLU A 138 3.69 14.04 -6.50
C GLU A 138 5.04 14.43 -5.91
N GLU A 139 5.64 13.56 -5.10
CA GLU A 139 6.94 13.81 -4.50
C GLU A 139 8.00 13.89 -5.60
N LYS A 140 8.54 15.08 -5.74
CA LYS A 140 9.60 15.39 -6.70
C LYS A 140 10.73 16.10 -5.98
N ASP A 141 11.96 15.80 -6.40
CA ASP A 141 13.10 16.63 -6.04
C ASP A 141 13.06 17.97 -6.79
N ALA A 142 14.06 18.84 -6.53
CA ALA A 142 14.16 20.13 -7.18
C ALA A 142 14.31 20.04 -8.71
N GLU A 143 14.78 18.93 -9.22
CA GLU A 143 14.99 18.64 -10.64
C GLU A 143 13.73 18.02 -11.28
N GLY A 144 12.66 17.79 -10.49
CA GLY A 144 11.40 17.23 -10.96
C GLY A 144 11.38 15.70 -11.09
N ASN A 145 12.41 15.01 -10.57
CA ASN A 145 12.42 13.56 -10.46
C ASN A 145 11.56 13.09 -9.27
N LEU A 146 11.03 11.88 -9.33
CA LEU A 146 10.34 11.31 -8.18
C LEU A 146 11.34 11.15 -7.03
N SER A 147 11.07 11.80 -5.92
CA SER A 147 11.83 11.63 -4.69
C SER A 147 11.30 10.46 -3.88
N LEU A 148 12.20 9.61 -3.45
CA LEU A 148 11.89 8.47 -2.57
C LEU A 148 11.79 8.85 -1.10
N ILE A 149 12.15 10.08 -0.75
CA ILE A 149 12.29 10.48 0.65
C ILE A 149 11.75 11.88 0.89
N HIS A 150 10.55 11.96 1.38
CA HIS A 150 10.16 12.96 2.34
C HIS A 150 9.47 12.23 3.49
N ILE A 151 10.30 11.73 4.40
CA ILE A 151 9.87 11.39 5.75
C ILE A 151 10.14 12.61 6.63
#